data_4a7afcc5452817a7c8e9775a9fa2ee30
#
_entry.id   4a7afcc5452817a7c8e9775a9fa2ee30
#
_cell.length_a   1.000
_cell.length_b   1.000
_cell.length_c   1.000
_cell.angle_alpha   90.00
_cell.angle_beta   90.00
_cell.angle_gamma   90.00
#
_symmetry.space_group_name_H-M   'P 1'
#
loop_
_entity.id
_entity.type
_entity.pdbx_description
1 polymer ?
#
loop_
_entity_poly.entity_id
_entity_poly.type
_entity_poly.pdbx_seq_one_letter_code
_entity_poly.pdbx_strand_id
1 'polypeptide(L)'
;FVMGQSTVPLQTIDQLLSMEDDDFFMNRFVFRKDSGLEFSFQGTLGLYNLEKAYDLQATVSATNTRYRGGDLKSARADAHLVTDQLVLTNVTTVVSNGNYLSSVGLSGGPSECTLRAKSIDFRFVQDTVEVLGLEGQAYPGYTLRMFSDSAARVLKEFVFTRPVTLSGGGMFPMGDDMKLMKGRIRFDASAGRVRYPLLGTTLDLGRTKGEVLISPQWVVVDKMMGTIWDGTFTGRILAQIDDGDALNGSFVLQDMNLTSIGKSYDKKMEKATVHGAIEFSSKGGNMNSIQAKGEAALVHGDLVEIPLFGFLGEALSNYIPGLGHLINYKISRADCDFSIEKGYVRTSNFAAQGSNMSLEGG
;
A
#
# COMPACT_ATOMS: atom_id res chain seq x y z
N PHE A 1 -29.15 24.15 -28.41
CA PHE A 1 -28.47 22.89 -28.71
C PHE A 1 -27.13 23.22 -29.38
N VAL A 2 -26.05 22.75 -28.79
CA VAL A 2 -24.69 22.98 -29.32
C VAL A 2 -24.07 21.61 -29.61
N MET A 3 -23.51 21.46 -30.79
CA MET A 3 -22.71 20.30 -31.15
C MET A 3 -21.34 20.80 -31.62
N GLY A 4 -20.27 20.16 -31.16
CA GLY A 4 -18.93 20.50 -31.61
C GLY A 4 -17.97 19.35 -31.50
N GLN A 5 -17.00 19.32 -32.38
CA GLN A 5 -15.77 18.53 -32.26
C GLN A 5 -14.61 19.52 -32.26
N SER A 6 -13.71 19.37 -31.30
CA SER A 6 -12.56 20.25 -31.22
C SER A 6 -11.30 19.51 -30.77
N THR A 7 -10.22 19.82 -31.45
CA THR A 7 -8.84 19.57 -30.97
C THR A 7 -8.28 20.90 -30.49
N VAL A 8 -8.82 21.46 -29.42
CA VAL A 8 -8.42 22.76 -28.91
C VAL A 8 -7.26 22.59 -27.92
N PRO A 9 -6.23 23.45 -27.99
CA PRO A 9 -5.27 23.53 -26.90
C PRO A 9 -6.01 23.86 -25.61
N LEU A 10 -5.71 23.15 -24.54
CA LEU A 10 -6.42 23.27 -23.26
C LEU A 10 -6.37 24.67 -22.65
N GLN A 11 -5.34 25.45 -22.95
CA GLN A 11 -5.27 26.87 -22.59
C GLN A 11 -6.47 27.68 -23.11
N THR A 12 -7.04 27.27 -24.21
CA THR A 12 -8.24 27.90 -24.76
C THR A 12 -9.52 27.45 -24.06
N ILE A 13 -9.55 26.21 -23.56
CA ILE A 13 -10.69 25.70 -22.75
C ILE A 13 -10.70 26.35 -21.38
N ASP A 14 -9.54 26.51 -20.76
CA ASP A 14 -9.37 27.23 -19.50
C ASP A 14 -9.89 28.68 -19.61
N GLN A 15 -9.61 29.35 -20.73
CA GLN A 15 -10.14 30.67 -21.02
C GLN A 15 -11.66 30.69 -21.33
N LEU A 16 -12.20 29.60 -21.87
CA LEU A 16 -13.63 29.50 -22.19
C LEU A 16 -14.48 29.12 -20.97
N LEU A 17 -13.95 28.33 -20.08
CA LEU A 17 -14.65 27.91 -18.88
C LEU A 17 -14.49 28.91 -17.75
N SER A 18 -13.56 29.90 -17.83
CA SER A 18 -13.25 30.96 -16.85
C SER A 18 -13.88 30.74 -15.47
N MET A 19 -13.61 29.57 -14.90
CA MET A 19 -14.02 29.26 -13.54
C MET A 19 -13.10 30.07 -12.65
N GLU A 20 -13.65 31.04 -11.94
CA GLU A 20 -12.95 31.99 -11.08
C GLU A 20 -12.20 31.32 -9.90
N ASP A 21 -12.36 30.03 -9.71
CA ASP A 21 -11.63 29.25 -8.70
C ASP A 21 -10.39 28.62 -9.33
N ASP A 22 -9.25 29.27 -9.11
CA ASP A 22 -7.91 28.88 -9.59
C ASP A 22 -7.41 27.50 -9.13
N ASP A 23 -8.12 26.81 -8.26
CA ASP A 23 -7.66 25.56 -7.64
C ASP A 23 -8.23 24.28 -8.25
N PHE A 24 -9.12 24.40 -9.22
CA PHE A 24 -9.86 23.26 -9.69
C PHE A 24 -9.12 22.47 -10.78
N PHE A 25 -9.47 21.30 -11.02
CA PHE A 25 -9.12 20.20 -11.90
C PHE A 25 -7.99 20.44 -12.95
N MET A 26 -7.98 21.58 -13.65
CA MET A 26 -7.09 21.85 -14.78
C MET A 26 -5.65 22.15 -14.34
N ASN A 27 -5.43 22.82 -13.21
CA ASN A 27 -4.09 23.12 -12.69
C ASN A 27 -3.31 21.85 -12.27
N ARG A 28 -4.01 20.74 -12.16
CA ARG A 28 -3.41 19.43 -11.82
C ARG A 28 -2.93 18.65 -13.05
N PHE A 29 -3.29 19.12 -14.26
CA PHE A 29 -2.83 18.54 -15.51
C PHE A 29 -1.64 19.33 -16.06
N VAL A 30 -0.62 18.60 -16.47
CA VAL A 30 0.51 19.17 -17.21
C VAL A 30 0.49 18.61 -18.61
N PHE A 31 0.25 19.49 -19.59
CA PHE A 31 0.26 19.13 -20.99
C PHE A 31 1.66 19.35 -21.55
N ARG A 32 2.18 18.34 -22.21
CA ARG A 32 3.45 18.39 -22.92
C ARG A 32 3.21 18.82 -24.36
N LYS A 33 4.28 19.11 -25.09
CA LYS A 33 4.19 19.52 -26.50
C LYS A 33 3.55 18.44 -27.41
N ASP A 34 3.66 17.19 -27.00
CA ASP A 34 3.08 16.00 -27.67
C ASP A 34 1.78 15.50 -27.00
N SER A 35 1.22 16.27 -26.08
CA SER A 35 -0.06 15.95 -25.48
C SER A 35 -1.19 16.25 -26.46
N GLY A 36 -2.15 15.32 -26.55
CA GLY A 36 -3.39 15.48 -27.31
C GLY A 36 -4.58 15.48 -26.36
N LEU A 37 -5.53 16.37 -26.58
CA LEU A 37 -6.85 16.32 -26.00
C LEU A 37 -7.88 16.41 -27.14
N GLU A 38 -8.75 15.41 -27.16
CA GLU A 38 -9.85 15.37 -28.11
C GLU A 38 -11.14 15.27 -27.31
N PHE A 39 -12.12 16.05 -27.69
CA PHE A 39 -13.47 15.92 -27.16
C PHE A 39 -14.50 16.19 -28.23
N SER A 40 -15.58 15.44 -28.19
CA SER A 40 -16.81 15.73 -28.91
C SER A 40 -17.91 15.93 -27.88
N PHE A 41 -18.70 16.96 -28.07
CA PHE A 41 -19.75 17.29 -27.11
C PHE A 41 -21.05 17.64 -27.83
N GLN A 42 -22.16 17.40 -27.12
CA GLN A 42 -23.49 17.84 -27.48
C GLN A 42 -24.26 18.22 -26.23
N GLY A 43 -25.15 19.19 -26.33
CA GLY A 43 -25.96 19.55 -25.18
C GLY A 43 -26.61 20.91 -25.25
N THR A 44 -27.06 21.40 -24.13
CA THR A 44 -27.74 22.67 -23.96
C THR A 44 -26.92 23.58 -23.06
N LEU A 45 -26.70 24.79 -23.51
CA LEU A 45 -26.13 25.90 -22.74
C LEU A 45 -27.20 26.94 -22.49
N GLY A 46 -27.47 27.25 -21.23
CA GLY A 46 -28.36 28.34 -20.86
C GLY A 46 -27.67 29.69 -21.02
N LEU A 47 -28.05 30.45 -22.07
CA LEU A 47 -27.42 31.74 -22.37
C LEU A 47 -27.88 32.90 -21.47
N TYR A 48 -28.98 32.76 -20.74
CA TYR A 48 -29.62 33.87 -20.00
C TYR A 48 -29.50 33.81 -18.46
N ASN A 49 -29.00 32.74 -17.91
CA ASN A 49 -28.75 32.63 -16.49
C ASN A 49 -27.51 31.73 -16.30
N LEU A 50 -26.35 32.33 -16.40
CA LEU A 50 -25.04 31.64 -16.30
C LEU A 50 -24.87 30.81 -15.04
N GLU A 51 -25.75 30.99 -14.06
CA GLU A 51 -25.65 30.27 -12.78
C GLU A 51 -26.30 28.87 -12.81
N LYS A 52 -27.07 28.46 -13.80
CA LYS A 52 -27.96 27.29 -13.56
C LYS A 52 -28.26 26.29 -14.67
N ALA A 53 -27.81 26.38 -15.89
CA ALA A 53 -28.32 25.41 -16.88
C ALA A 53 -27.36 25.04 -18.00
N TYR A 54 -26.38 24.24 -17.69
CA TYR A 54 -25.75 23.44 -18.75
C TYR A 54 -25.99 21.96 -18.48
N ASP A 55 -26.28 21.25 -19.55
CA ASP A 55 -26.39 19.80 -19.65
C ASP A 55 -25.61 19.40 -20.88
N LEU A 56 -24.38 18.94 -20.67
CA LEU A 56 -23.42 18.64 -21.72
C LEU A 56 -22.98 17.19 -21.64
N GLN A 57 -23.16 16.48 -22.74
CA GLN A 57 -22.60 15.14 -22.92
C GLN A 57 -21.37 15.24 -23.83
N ALA A 58 -20.32 14.55 -23.49
CA ALA A 58 -19.08 14.55 -24.23
C ALA A 58 -18.42 13.18 -24.21
N THR A 59 -17.66 12.88 -25.24
CA THR A 59 -16.61 11.87 -25.19
C THR A 59 -15.27 12.59 -25.11
N VAL A 60 -14.47 12.25 -24.15
CA VAL A 60 -13.19 12.89 -23.89
C VAL A 60 -12.07 11.87 -24.02
N SER A 61 -11.02 12.21 -24.73
CA SER A 61 -9.78 11.44 -24.77
C SER A 61 -8.58 12.35 -24.58
N ALA A 62 -7.61 11.89 -23.79
CA ALA A 62 -6.35 12.59 -23.57
C ALA A 62 -5.19 11.63 -23.80
N THR A 63 -4.09 12.13 -24.38
CA THR A 63 -2.88 11.37 -24.65
C THR A 63 -1.65 12.13 -24.17
N ASN A 64 -0.65 11.38 -23.68
CA ASN A 64 0.66 11.90 -23.24
C ASN A 64 0.56 13.07 -22.25
N THR A 65 -0.36 12.99 -21.30
CA THR A 65 -0.58 14.01 -20.27
C THR A 65 0.02 13.60 -18.93
N ARG A 66 0.18 14.56 -18.04
CA ARG A 66 0.57 14.29 -16.66
C ARG A 66 -0.50 14.83 -15.73
N TYR A 67 -0.96 13.98 -14.79
CA TYR A 67 -1.91 14.38 -13.77
C TYR A 67 -1.31 14.17 -12.38
N ARG A 68 -1.22 15.25 -11.58
CA ARG A 68 -0.65 15.23 -10.21
C ARG A 68 0.65 14.41 -10.10
N GLY A 69 1.53 14.56 -11.08
CA GLY A 69 2.82 13.87 -11.12
C GLY A 69 2.81 12.43 -11.68
N GLY A 70 1.65 11.85 -11.98
CA GLY A 70 1.52 10.58 -12.69
C GLY A 70 1.48 10.78 -14.21
N ASP A 71 2.25 10.01 -14.95
CA ASP A 71 2.28 10.07 -16.41
C ASP A 71 1.16 9.22 -17.00
N LEU A 72 0.22 9.86 -17.69
CA LEU A 72 -0.88 9.23 -18.41
C LEU A 72 -0.51 9.10 -19.88
N LYS A 73 -0.38 7.87 -20.38
CA LYS A 73 -0.19 7.61 -21.80
C LYS A 73 -1.48 7.88 -22.57
N SER A 74 -2.60 7.42 -22.02
CA SER A 74 -3.92 7.74 -22.55
C SER A 74 -4.97 7.67 -21.45
N ALA A 75 -6.02 8.47 -21.61
CA ALA A 75 -7.23 8.40 -20.81
C ALA A 75 -8.43 8.62 -21.75
N ARG A 76 -9.52 7.89 -21.51
CA ARG A 76 -10.78 8.04 -22.25
C ARG A 76 -11.95 7.86 -21.31
N ALA A 77 -12.98 8.67 -21.50
CA ALA A 77 -14.24 8.59 -20.78
C ALA A 77 -15.40 9.17 -21.60
N ASP A 78 -16.59 8.73 -21.28
CA ASP A 78 -17.82 9.45 -21.63
C ASP A 78 -18.15 10.37 -20.45
N ALA A 79 -18.36 11.65 -20.73
CA ALA A 79 -18.55 12.69 -19.72
C ALA A 79 -19.98 13.23 -19.80
N HIS A 80 -20.60 13.44 -18.65
CA HIS A 80 -21.87 14.15 -18.52
C HIS A 80 -21.68 15.25 -17.49
N LEU A 81 -21.70 16.49 -17.93
CA LEU A 81 -21.55 17.67 -17.11
C LEU A 81 -22.91 18.35 -16.95
N VAL A 82 -23.39 18.41 -15.73
CA VAL A 82 -24.54 19.21 -15.31
C VAL A 82 -24.08 20.19 -14.25
N THR A 83 -24.80 21.27 -14.02
CA THR A 83 -24.45 22.44 -13.18
C THR A 83 -23.45 22.20 -12.05
N ASP A 84 -23.68 21.20 -11.21
CA ASP A 84 -22.89 20.97 -9.98
C ASP A 84 -22.18 19.61 -9.95
N GLN A 85 -22.18 18.91 -11.11
CA GLN A 85 -21.71 17.53 -11.16
C GLN A 85 -21.08 17.20 -12.51
N LEU A 86 -19.94 16.51 -12.49
CA LEU A 86 -19.35 15.88 -13.66
C LEU A 86 -19.29 14.37 -13.44
N VAL A 87 -20.04 13.63 -14.24
CA VAL A 87 -19.99 12.16 -14.23
C VAL A 87 -19.19 11.67 -15.42
N LEU A 88 -18.08 10.99 -15.15
CA LEU A 88 -17.34 10.24 -16.16
C LEU A 88 -17.76 8.78 -16.11
N THR A 89 -18.11 8.20 -17.24
CA THR A 89 -18.43 6.77 -17.36
C THR A 89 -17.50 6.08 -18.35
N ASN A 90 -17.41 4.74 -18.28
CA ASN A 90 -16.56 3.94 -19.16
C ASN A 90 -15.09 4.40 -19.14
N VAL A 91 -14.62 4.84 -17.96
CA VAL A 91 -13.28 5.42 -17.81
C VAL A 91 -12.23 4.35 -18.05
N THR A 92 -11.30 4.62 -18.93
CA THR A 92 -10.12 3.78 -19.16
C THR A 92 -8.89 4.66 -19.18
N THR A 93 -7.89 4.30 -18.39
CA THR A 93 -6.65 5.05 -18.25
C THR A 93 -5.46 4.12 -18.39
N VAL A 94 -4.50 4.49 -19.22
CA VAL A 94 -3.20 3.82 -19.33
C VAL A 94 -2.15 4.70 -18.68
N VAL A 95 -1.56 4.20 -17.60
CA VAL A 95 -0.52 4.89 -16.82
C VAL A 95 0.84 4.40 -17.30
N SER A 96 1.75 5.33 -17.58
CA SER A 96 3.15 5.03 -17.90
C SER A 96 3.97 4.92 -16.62
N ASN A 97 4.66 3.80 -16.43
CA ASN A 97 5.39 3.49 -15.19
C ASN A 97 6.91 3.62 -15.33
N GLY A 98 7.42 4.11 -16.46
CA GLY A 98 8.87 4.18 -16.72
C GLY A 98 9.62 4.93 -15.63
N ASN A 99 9.09 6.06 -15.18
CA ASN A 99 9.69 6.86 -14.09
C ASN A 99 9.70 6.12 -12.75
N TYR A 100 8.66 5.38 -12.42
CA TYR A 100 8.63 4.54 -11.22
C TYR A 100 9.67 3.44 -11.29
N LEU A 101 9.67 2.65 -12.37
CA LEU A 101 10.61 1.53 -12.55
C LEU A 101 12.06 1.98 -12.43
N SER A 102 12.40 3.12 -13.06
CA SER A 102 13.74 3.71 -12.97
C SER A 102 14.07 4.16 -11.55
N SER A 103 13.13 4.78 -10.84
CA SER A 103 13.35 5.29 -9.48
C SER A 103 13.59 4.21 -8.44
N VAL A 104 13.08 3.00 -8.66
CA VAL A 104 13.24 1.84 -7.76
C VAL A 104 14.23 0.80 -8.29
N GLY A 105 14.95 1.10 -9.40
CA GLY A 105 15.96 0.23 -9.98
C GLY A 105 15.42 -1.08 -10.58
N LEU A 106 14.18 -1.10 -11.05
CA LEU A 106 13.55 -2.26 -11.66
C LEU A 106 13.67 -2.20 -13.20
N SER A 107 14.30 -3.21 -13.79
CA SER A 107 14.50 -3.30 -15.24
C SER A 107 13.51 -4.22 -15.98
N GLY A 108 12.61 -4.90 -15.31
CA GLY A 108 11.81 -5.98 -15.91
C GLY A 108 10.30 -5.92 -15.66
N GLY A 109 9.76 -4.78 -15.22
CA GLY A 109 8.32 -4.58 -15.03
C GLY A 109 7.63 -4.09 -16.31
N PRO A 110 6.30 -4.24 -16.44
CA PRO A 110 5.54 -3.62 -17.52
C PRO A 110 5.63 -2.09 -17.41
N SER A 111 6.01 -1.46 -18.51
CA SER A 111 6.14 0.01 -18.60
C SER A 111 4.79 0.72 -18.56
N GLU A 112 3.71 0.01 -18.75
CA GLU A 112 2.34 0.53 -18.80
C GLU A 112 1.38 -0.34 -18.00
N CYS A 113 0.43 0.31 -17.34
CA CYS A 113 -0.66 -0.34 -16.62
C CYS A 113 -1.99 0.28 -17.00
N THR A 114 -3.03 -0.53 -17.04
CA THR A 114 -4.38 -0.07 -17.35
C THR A 114 -5.26 -0.11 -16.13
N LEU A 115 -5.93 0.99 -15.86
CA LEU A 115 -7.01 1.12 -14.88
C LEU A 115 -8.31 1.46 -15.60
N ARG A 116 -9.40 0.91 -15.11
CA ARG A 116 -10.75 1.17 -15.57
C ARG A 116 -11.62 1.54 -14.39
N ALA A 117 -12.59 2.39 -14.61
CA ALA A 117 -13.67 2.62 -13.65
C ALA A 117 -15.00 2.63 -14.39
N LYS A 118 -16.02 2.06 -13.78
CA LYS A 118 -17.39 2.10 -14.32
C LYS A 118 -17.88 3.54 -14.36
N SER A 119 -17.66 4.28 -13.27
CA SER A 119 -17.91 5.71 -13.20
C SER A 119 -17.00 6.41 -12.20
N ILE A 120 -16.75 7.70 -12.48
CA ILE A 120 -16.15 8.67 -11.54
C ILE A 120 -17.10 9.87 -11.50
N ASP A 121 -17.64 10.15 -10.34
CA ASP A 121 -18.65 11.19 -10.12
C ASP A 121 -18.04 12.31 -9.27
N PHE A 122 -17.79 13.46 -9.87
CA PHE A 122 -17.31 14.69 -9.24
C PHE A 122 -18.52 15.52 -8.80
N ARG A 123 -18.70 15.69 -7.51
CA ARG A 123 -19.78 16.48 -6.89
C ARG A 123 -19.18 17.77 -6.34
N PHE A 124 -19.29 18.85 -7.12
CA PHE A 124 -18.58 20.09 -6.82
C PHE A 124 -19.07 20.77 -5.54
N VAL A 125 -20.38 20.76 -5.29
CA VAL A 125 -20.97 21.37 -4.06
C VAL A 125 -20.57 20.59 -2.79
N GLN A 126 -20.42 19.27 -2.90
CA GLN A 126 -20.02 18.42 -1.78
C GLN A 126 -18.51 18.29 -1.63
N ASP A 127 -17.75 18.84 -2.55
CA ASP A 127 -16.29 18.71 -2.64
C ASP A 127 -15.83 17.24 -2.59
N THR A 128 -16.55 16.36 -3.29
CA THR A 128 -16.27 14.92 -3.28
C THR A 128 -16.19 14.31 -4.66
N VAL A 129 -15.40 13.26 -4.77
CA VAL A 129 -15.30 12.37 -5.91
C VAL A 129 -15.69 10.95 -5.49
N GLU A 130 -16.65 10.36 -6.17
CA GLU A 130 -17.03 8.96 -5.99
C GLU A 130 -16.52 8.12 -7.15
N VAL A 131 -15.75 7.06 -6.85
CA VAL A 131 -15.22 6.12 -7.83
C VAL A 131 -15.93 4.79 -7.66
N LEU A 132 -16.59 4.31 -8.72
CA LEU A 132 -17.31 3.03 -8.73
C LEU A 132 -16.69 2.06 -9.75
N GLY A 133 -16.57 0.81 -9.33
CA GLY A 133 -16.11 -0.26 -10.20
C GLY A 133 -14.69 -0.04 -10.73
N LEU A 134 -13.79 0.47 -9.87
CA LEU A 134 -12.36 0.53 -10.19
C LEU A 134 -11.83 -0.89 -10.37
N GLU A 135 -11.13 -1.14 -11.46
CA GLU A 135 -10.43 -2.39 -11.74
C GLU A 135 -9.21 -2.17 -12.62
N GLY A 136 -8.23 -3.03 -12.49
CA GLY A 136 -7.05 -3.03 -13.35
C GLY A 136 -5.76 -3.30 -12.61
N GLN A 137 -4.67 -2.83 -13.18
CA GLN A 137 -3.33 -3.01 -12.64
C GLN A 137 -2.64 -1.67 -12.44
N ALA A 138 -1.86 -1.55 -11.36
CA ALA A 138 -1.10 -0.35 -11.06
C ALA A 138 0.12 -0.66 -10.18
N TYR A 139 1.09 0.25 -10.15
CA TYR A 139 2.09 0.34 -9.09
C TYR A 139 1.57 1.29 -8.01
N PRO A 140 1.11 0.80 -6.84
CA PRO A 140 0.33 1.60 -5.90
C PRO A 140 0.99 2.90 -5.47
N GLY A 141 2.27 2.87 -5.10
CA GLY A 141 3.00 4.06 -4.65
C GLY A 141 3.09 5.18 -5.69
N TYR A 142 3.10 4.83 -6.98
CA TYR A 142 3.12 5.79 -8.07
C TYR A 142 1.71 6.27 -8.43
N THR A 143 0.76 5.34 -8.55
CA THR A 143 -0.61 5.64 -8.97
C THR A 143 -1.37 6.41 -7.89
N LEU A 144 -1.18 6.08 -6.61
CA LEU A 144 -1.84 6.79 -5.50
C LEU A 144 -1.42 8.25 -5.39
N ARG A 145 -0.24 8.63 -5.89
CA ARG A 145 0.16 10.05 -5.96
C ARG A 145 -0.82 10.89 -6.77
N MET A 146 -1.47 10.30 -7.76
CA MET A 146 -2.50 10.99 -8.55
C MET A 146 -3.76 11.33 -7.75
N PHE A 147 -3.99 10.63 -6.63
CA PHE A 147 -5.20 10.80 -5.80
C PHE A 147 -4.89 11.46 -4.46
N SER A 148 -3.80 11.07 -3.81
CA SER A 148 -3.44 11.54 -2.46
C SER A 148 -1.93 11.49 -2.24
N ASP A 149 -1.33 12.62 -1.94
CA ASP A 149 0.10 12.71 -1.58
C ASP A 149 0.38 12.04 -0.23
N SER A 150 -0.57 12.07 0.69
CA SER A 150 -0.45 11.40 2.00
C SER A 150 -0.43 9.87 1.84
N ALA A 151 -1.35 9.31 1.06
CA ALA A 151 -1.35 7.87 0.78
C ALA A 151 -0.08 7.44 0.01
N ALA A 152 0.40 8.26 -0.92
CA ALA A 152 1.64 7.98 -1.65
C ALA A 152 2.86 8.00 -0.72
N ARG A 153 2.91 8.87 0.29
CA ARG A 153 3.99 8.90 1.29
C ARG A 153 4.06 7.62 2.11
N VAL A 154 2.92 7.09 2.54
CA VAL A 154 2.86 5.82 3.29
C VAL A 154 3.42 4.66 2.46
N LEU A 155 3.10 4.62 1.15
CA LEU A 155 3.56 3.55 0.27
C LEU A 155 4.95 3.79 -0.35
N LYS A 156 5.61 4.91 -0.06
CA LYS A 156 6.93 5.23 -0.62
C LYS A 156 7.99 4.20 -0.27
N GLU A 157 7.90 3.63 0.91
CA GLU A 157 8.84 2.63 1.43
C GLU A 157 8.62 1.22 0.81
N PHE A 158 7.45 1.00 0.22
CA PHE A 158 7.10 -0.27 -0.39
C PHE A 158 7.51 -0.31 -1.87
N VAL A 159 8.36 -1.26 -2.22
CA VAL A 159 8.76 -1.50 -3.61
C VAL A 159 7.99 -2.68 -4.17
N PHE A 160 7.09 -2.41 -5.10
CA PHE A 160 6.33 -3.43 -5.81
C PHE A 160 7.09 -3.84 -7.07
N THR A 161 7.53 -5.10 -7.16
CA THR A 161 8.33 -5.59 -8.30
C THR A 161 7.51 -5.84 -9.56
N ARG A 162 6.19 -5.93 -9.42
CA ARG A 162 5.19 -6.04 -10.49
C ARG A 162 3.97 -5.20 -10.14
N PRO A 163 3.15 -4.84 -11.15
CA PRO A 163 1.90 -4.16 -10.86
C PRO A 163 0.97 -5.01 -10.00
N VAL A 164 0.23 -4.34 -9.16
CA VAL A 164 -0.78 -4.92 -8.28
C VAL A 164 -2.13 -4.86 -8.99
N THR A 165 -2.85 -5.95 -9.02
CA THR A 165 -4.25 -5.97 -9.47
C THR A 165 -5.11 -5.32 -8.39
N LEU A 166 -5.92 -4.34 -8.79
CA LEU A 166 -6.79 -3.56 -7.91
C LEU A 166 -8.25 -3.73 -8.35
N SER A 167 -9.15 -3.77 -7.37
CA SER A 167 -10.60 -3.67 -7.62
C SER A 167 -11.30 -3.01 -6.45
N GLY A 168 -12.31 -2.19 -6.71
CA GLY A 168 -13.05 -1.55 -5.63
C GLY A 168 -13.64 -0.20 -6.01
N GLY A 169 -13.61 0.72 -5.05
CA GLY A 169 -14.09 2.07 -5.21
C GLY A 169 -14.27 2.77 -3.87
N GLY A 170 -14.83 3.96 -3.92
CA GLY A 170 -15.06 4.76 -2.73
C GLY A 170 -15.39 6.20 -3.04
N MET A 171 -15.64 6.96 -2.00
CA MET A 171 -15.82 8.40 -2.02
C MET A 171 -14.58 9.05 -1.41
N PHE A 172 -14.05 10.06 -2.07
CA PHE A 172 -12.84 10.76 -1.67
C PHE A 172 -13.11 12.28 -1.72
N PRO A 173 -12.51 13.06 -0.82
CA PRO A 173 -12.57 14.52 -0.92
C PRO A 173 -11.81 15.01 -2.15
N MET A 174 -12.27 16.05 -2.80
CA MET A 174 -11.53 16.74 -3.85
C MET A 174 -10.46 17.67 -3.25
N GLY A 175 -10.74 18.24 -2.06
CA GLY A 175 -9.82 19.02 -1.23
C GLY A 175 -9.15 18.19 -0.13
N ASP A 176 -8.72 18.88 0.94
CA ASP A 176 -7.98 18.29 2.05
C ASP A 176 -8.88 17.78 3.20
N ASP A 177 -10.20 17.96 3.10
CA ASP A 177 -11.14 17.50 4.15
C ASP A 177 -11.34 15.98 4.10
N MET A 178 -10.56 15.28 4.90
CA MET A 178 -10.60 13.81 4.99
C MET A 178 -11.89 13.25 5.61
N LYS A 179 -12.79 14.10 6.16
CA LYS A 179 -14.04 13.65 6.84
C LYS A 179 -15.00 12.90 5.95
N LEU A 180 -14.91 13.08 4.64
CA LEU A 180 -15.79 12.43 3.67
C LEU A 180 -15.16 11.19 3.02
N MET A 181 -13.93 10.84 3.41
CA MET A 181 -13.21 9.72 2.81
C MET A 181 -13.81 8.39 3.24
N LYS A 182 -14.24 7.58 2.27
CA LYS A 182 -14.74 6.23 2.51
C LYS A 182 -14.48 5.36 1.28
N GLY A 183 -13.80 4.25 1.48
CA GLY A 183 -13.48 3.37 0.35
C GLY A 183 -13.20 1.94 0.75
N ARG A 184 -13.29 1.08 -0.25
CA ARG A 184 -12.89 -0.32 -0.16
C ARG A 184 -12.16 -0.70 -1.44
N ILE A 185 -10.91 -1.13 -1.29
CA ILE A 185 -10.05 -1.53 -2.40
C ILE A 185 -9.46 -2.90 -2.08
N ARG A 186 -9.70 -3.88 -2.92
CA ARG A 186 -9.01 -5.16 -2.89
C ARG A 186 -7.75 -5.06 -3.72
N PHE A 187 -6.69 -5.66 -3.24
CA PHE A 187 -5.43 -5.71 -3.94
C PHE A 187 -4.88 -7.13 -4.02
N ASP A 188 -4.24 -7.45 -5.13
CA ASP A 188 -3.53 -8.71 -5.34
C ASP A 188 -2.17 -8.42 -5.99
N ALA A 189 -1.11 -8.58 -5.21
CA ALA A 189 0.29 -8.43 -5.62
C ALA A 189 0.96 -9.80 -5.89
N SER A 190 0.17 -10.86 -6.10
CA SER A 190 0.69 -12.23 -6.25
C SER A 190 1.54 -12.43 -7.50
N ALA A 191 1.39 -11.58 -8.51
CA ALA A 191 2.20 -11.62 -9.73
C ALA A 191 3.68 -11.21 -9.52
N GLY A 192 3.99 -10.60 -8.37
CA GLY A 192 5.32 -10.11 -8.03
C GLY A 192 5.66 -10.29 -6.57
N ARG A 193 6.55 -9.43 -6.10
CA ARG A 193 6.95 -9.33 -4.71
C ARG A 193 6.78 -7.91 -4.21
N VAL A 194 6.50 -7.78 -2.92
CA VAL A 194 6.45 -6.51 -2.21
C VAL A 194 7.65 -6.46 -1.29
N ARG A 195 8.54 -5.51 -1.49
CA ARG A 195 9.72 -5.32 -0.65
C ARG A 195 9.52 -4.16 0.30
N TYR A 196 9.86 -4.37 1.56
CA TYR A 196 9.76 -3.37 2.61
C TYR A 196 11.01 -3.38 3.48
N PRO A 197 11.69 -2.24 3.70
CA PRO A 197 12.83 -2.17 4.60
C PRO A 197 12.37 -2.30 6.05
N LEU A 198 12.92 -3.25 6.79
CA LEU A 198 12.59 -3.47 8.19
C LEU A 198 13.84 -3.91 8.97
N LEU A 199 14.16 -3.19 10.07
CA LEU A 199 15.22 -3.55 11.02
C LEU A 199 16.57 -3.87 10.33
N GLY A 200 16.99 -3.03 9.37
CA GLY A 200 18.25 -3.18 8.67
C GLY A 200 18.29 -4.25 7.58
N THR A 201 17.18 -4.93 7.32
CA THR A 201 17.03 -5.87 6.21
C THR A 201 15.86 -5.46 5.30
N THR A 202 15.70 -6.16 4.19
CA THR A 202 14.55 -6.01 3.30
C THR A 202 13.67 -7.23 3.40
N LEU A 203 12.45 -7.06 3.90
CA LEU A 203 11.43 -8.09 3.83
C LEU A 203 10.98 -8.26 2.39
N ASP A 204 10.94 -9.49 1.91
CA ASP A 204 10.52 -9.85 0.57
C ASP A 204 9.23 -10.68 0.64
N LEU A 205 8.10 -9.98 0.53
CA LEU A 205 6.77 -10.57 0.65
C LEU A 205 6.31 -11.07 -0.72
N GLY A 206 6.00 -12.35 -0.82
CA GLY A 206 5.45 -12.97 -2.02
C GLY A 206 3.95 -13.22 -1.90
N ARG A 207 3.26 -13.36 -3.05
CA ARG A 207 1.84 -13.71 -3.16
C ARG A 207 0.93 -12.89 -2.23
N THR A 208 1.29 -11.62 -2.00
CA THR A 208 0.59 -10.76 -1.05
C THR A 208 -0.74 -10.28 -1.65
N LYS A 209 -1.80 -10.41 -0.87
CA LYS A 209 -3.13 -9.89 -1.21
C LYS A 209 -3.88 -9.48 0.04
N GLY A 210 -4.91 -8.67 -0.13
CA GLY A 210 -5.73 -8.18 0.98
C GLY A 210 -6.79 -7.18 0.54
N GLU A 211 -7.38 -6.54 1.52
CA GLU A 211 -8.42 -5.53 1.33
C GLU A 211 -8.06 -4.28 2.14
N VAL A 212 -8.13 -3.13 1.52
CA VAL A 212 -7.95 -1.82 2.18
C VAL A 212 -9.32 -1.20 2.40
N LEU A 213 -9.67 -0.95 3.64
CA LEU A 213 -10.85 -0.21 4.04
C LEU A 213 -10.41 1.19 4.49
N ILE A 214 -11.05 2.20 3.93
CA ILE A 214 -10.69 3.60 4.16
C ILE A 214 -11.88 4.30 4.81
N SER A 215 -11.64 5.04 5.87
CA SER A 215 -12.61 5.92 6.53
C SER A 215 -11.95 7.25 6.91
N PRO A 216 -12.72 8.25 7.36
CA PRO A 216 -12.18 9.54 7.76
C PRO A 216 -11.11 9.47 8.85
N GLN A 217 -11.26 8.56 9.80
CA GLN A 217 -10.39 8.48 10.97
C GLN A 217 -9.32 7.38 10.86
N TRP A 218 -9.50 6.40 9.96
CA TRP A 218 -8.62 5.24 9.91
C TRP A 218 -8.53 4.59 8.52
N VAL A 219 -7.43 3.95 8.27
CA VAL A 219 -7.22 3.01 7.17
C VAL A 219 -6.93 1.63 7.75
N VAL A 220 -7.66 0.63 7.32
CA VAL A 220 -7.43 -0.77 7.69
C VAL A 220 -6.98 -1.55 6.47
N VAL A 221 -5.84 -2.22 6.57
CA VAL A 221 -5.48 -3.31 5.67
C VAL A 221 -5.96 -4.60 6.33
N ASP A 222 -7.02 -5.16 5.80
CA ASP A 222 -7.70 -6.34 6.34
C ASP A 222 -7.47 -7.57 5.47
N LYS A 223 -7.61 -8.76 6.05
CA LYS A 223 -7.46 -10.03 5.35
C LYS A 223 -6.15 -10.14 4.57
N MET A 224 -5.12 -9.49 5.08
CA MET A 224 -3.81 -9.55 4.44
C MET A 224 -3.25 -10.95 4.57
N MET A 225 -2.77 -11.50 3.47
CA MET A 225 -2.10 -12.80 3.43
C MET A 225 -1.03 -12.82 2.35
N GLY A 226 -0.03 -13.67 2.54
CA GLY A 226 1.05 -13.81 1.59
C GLY A 226 2.09 -14.82 2.05
N THR A 227 3.25 -14.81 1.40
CA THR A 227 4.39 -15.65 1.76
C THR A 227 5.58 -14.80 2.19
N ILE A 228 6.33 -15.28 3.17
CA ILE A 228 7.56 -14.68 3.67
C ILE A 228 8.47 -15.80 4.18
N TRP A 229 9.77 -15.75 3.92
CA TRP A 229 10.77 -16.73 4.38
C TRP A 229 10.37 -18.19 4.15
N ASP A 230 9.85 -18.48 2.95
CA ASP A 230 9.31 -19.78 2.50
C ASP A 230 8.08 -20.28 3.27
N GLY A 231 7.57 -19.53 4.23
CA GLY A 231 6.33 -19.76 4.95
C GLY A 231 5.20 -18.84 4.50
N THR A 232 4.15 -18.79 5.30
CA THR A 232 2.97 -17.95 5.05
C THR A 232 2.72 -16.98 6.20
N PHE A 233 2.08 -15.87 5.88
CA PHE A 233 1.58 -14.94 6.88
C PHE A 233 0.13 -14.56 6.61
N THR A 234 -0.59 -14.27 7.68
CA THR A 234 -1.87 -13.57 7.66
C THR A 234 -1.82 -12.42 8.64
N GLY A 235 -2.56 -11.35 8.37
CA GLY A 235 -2.52 -10.22 9.28
C GLY A 235 -3.50 -9.12 8.96
N ARG A 236 -3.48 -8.13 9.84
CA ARG A 236 -4.27 -6.90 9.75
C ARG A 236 -3.44 -5.73 10.24
N ILE A 237 -3.62 -4.58 9.62
CA ILE A 237 -3.02 -3.31 10.04
C ILE A 237 -4.12 -2.27 10.13
N LEU A 238 -4.13 -1.50 11.21
CA LEU A 238 -4.99 -0.34 11.43
C LEU A 238 -4.09 0.90 11.58
N ALA A 239 -4.23 1.86 10.69
CA ALA A 239 -3.60 3.17 10.80
C ALA A 239 -4.66 4.22 11.13
N GLN A 240 -4.45 5.00 12.17
CA GLN A 240 -5.28 6.17 12.51
C GLN A 240 -4.73 7.40 11.80
N ILE A 241 -5.63 8.22 11.24
CA ILE A 241 -5.25 9.39 10.42
C ILE A 241 -5.22 10.66 11.27
N ASP A 242 -6.08 10.77 12.29
CA ASP A 242 -6.35 12.04 13.01
C ASP A 242 -5.56 12.19 14.32
N ASP A 243 -4.96 11.14 14.87
CA ASP A 243 -4.34 11.20 16.19
C ASP A 243 -2.87 10.74 16.17
N GLY A 244 -2.04 11.50 15.45
CA GLY A 244 -0.58 11.36 15.53
C GLY A 244 -0.02 10.07 14.94
N ASP A 245 -0.56 9.61 13.82
CA ASP A 245 -0.03 8.48 13.05
C ASP A 245 0.05 7.16 13.88
N ALA A 246 -0.95 6.89 14.70
CA ALA A 246 -0.99 5.65 15.46
C ALA A 246 -1.20 4.44 14.53
N LEU A 247 -0.34 3.44 14.68
CA LEU A 247 -0.36 2.21 13.90
C LEU A 247 -0.56 1.02 14.85
N ASN A 248 -1.54 0.17 14.56
CA ASN A 248 -1.75 -1.08 15.26
C ASN A 248 -1.78 -2.22 14.24
N GLY A 249 -1.30 -3.38 14.63
CA GLY A 249 -1.34 -4.53 13.73
C GLY A 249 -1.23 -5.85 14.45
N SER A 250 -1.64 -6.89 13.75
CA SER A 250 -1.48 -8.26 14.17
C SER A 250 -1.08 -9.13 12.98
N PHE A 251 -0.15 -10.04 13.21
CA PHE A 251 0.29 -11.02 12.22
C PHE A 251 0.38 -12.40 12.84
N VAL A 252 -0.01 -13.40 12.07
CA VAL A 252 0.25 -14.80 12.33
C VAL A 252 1.16 -15.32 11.22
N LEU A 253 2.26 -15.95 11.62
CA LEU A 253 3.33 -16.44 10.78
C LEU A 253 3.38 -17.96 10.92
N GLN A 254 3.35 -18.68 9.81
CA GLN A 254 3.30 -20.14 9.79
C GLN A 254 4.32 -20.74 8.84
N ASP A 255 4.95 -21.83 9.26
CA ASP A 255 5.87 -22.63 8.46
C ASP A 255 7.06 -21.87 7.88
N MET A 256 7.53 -20.81 8.56
CA MET A 256 8.67 -20.04 8.12
C MET A 256 9.96 -20.87 8.23
N ASN A 257 10.82 -20.79 7.23
CA ASN A 257 12.09 -21.46 7.21
C ASN A 257 13.16 -20.61 7.92
N LEU A 258 13.71 -21.12 9.03
CA LEU A 258 14.73 -20.40 9.81
C LEU A 258 15.98 -20.08 8.98
N THR A 259 16.39 -20.96 8.07
CA THR A 259 17.52 -20.69 7.15
C THR A 259 17.24 -19.48 6.24
N SER A 260 15.99 -19.33 5.78
CA SER A 260 15.59 -18.20 4.95
C SER A 260 15.47 -16.90 5.75
N ILE A 261 15.06 -16.97 7.01
CA ILE A 261 15.16 -15.85 7.96
C ILE A 261 16.63 -15.45 8.12
N GLY A 262 17.52 -16.40 8.41
CA GLY A 262 18.95 -16.13 8.58
C GLY A 262 19.57 -15.45 7.36
N LYS A 263 19.27 -15.93 6.16
CA LYS A 263 19.76 -15.31 4.91
C LYS A 263 19.34 -13.84 4.78
N SER A 264 18.16 -13.48 5.23
CA SER A 264 17.68 -12.08 5.18
C SER A 264 18.50 -11.15 6.10
N TYR A 265 19.19 -11.70 7.09
CA TYR A 265 20.03 -10.96 8.05
C TYR A 265 21.54 -11.27 7.90
N ASP A 266 21.94 -11.89 6.79
CA ASP A 266 23.33 -12.35 6.56
C ASP A 266 23.86 -13.26 7.67
N LYS A 267 22.97 -14.08 8.24
CA LYS A 267 23.28 -15.06 9.30
C LYS A 267 23.11 -16.47 8.76
N LYS A 268 24.08 -17.32 9.10
CA LYS A 268 23.94 -18.76 8.88
C LYS A 268 23.09 -19.34 10.00
N MET A 269 21.96 -19.92 9.64
CA MET A 269 21.05 -20.58 10.58
C MET A 269 20.80 -22.02 10.15
N GLU A 270 20.62 -22.91 11.11
CA GLU A 270 20.29 -24.31 10.87
C GLU A 270 18.84 -24.45 10.36
N LYS A 271 18.54 -25.67 9.87
CA LYS A 271 17.17 -25.96 9.39
C LYS A 271 16.22 -26.09 10.57
N ALA A 272 15.19 -25.30 10.56
CA ALA A 272 14.07 -25.40 11.48
C ALA A 272 12.86 -24.68 10.89
N THR A 273 11.69 -25.00 11.42
CA THR A 273 10.43 -24.31 11.09
C THR A 273 10.07 -23.37 12.24
N VAL A 274 9.72 -22.15 11.91
CA VAL A 274 9.31 -21.12 12.86
C VAL A 274 7.84 -20.77 12.64
N HIS A 275 7.08 -20.76 13.74
CA HIS A 275 5.73 -20.23 13.81
C HIS A 275 5.73 -19.03 14.77
N GLY A 276 4.82 -18.10 14.60
CA GLY A 276 4.69 -17.00 15.53
C GLY A 276 3.42 -16.22 15.35
N ALA A 277 3.04 -15.51 16.38
CA ALA A 277 2.02 -14.49 16.34
C ALA A 277 2.55 -13.23 17.01
N ILE A 278 2.21 -12.08 16.47
CA ILE A 278 2.62 -10.79 16.99
C ILE A 278 1.47 -9.80 16.90
N GLU A 279 1.26 -9.07 17.98
CA GLU A 279 0.44 -7.87 18.03
C GLU A 279 1.33 -6.69 18.35
N PHE A 280 1.16 -5.60 17.64
CA PHE A 280 1.98 -4.42 17.84
C PHE A 280 1.17 -3.13 17.75
N SER A 281 1.69 -2.11 18.43
CA SER A 281 1.24 -0.74 18.33
C SER A 281 2.43 0.21 18.23
N SER A 282 2.23 1.32 17.54
CA SER A 282 3.23 2.38 17.41
C SER A 282 2.53 3.73 17.39
N LYS A 283 3.18 4.79 17.87
CA LYS A 283 2.72 6.19 17.78
C LYS A 283 3.74 7.01 17.00
N GLY A 284 3.23 7.86 16.09
CA GLY A 284 4.06 8.81 15.35
C GLY A 284 5.04 8.18 14.35
N GLY A 285 4.78 6.96 13.85
CA GLY A 285 5.66 6.29 12.87
C GLY A 285 7.09 6.02 13.35
N ASN A 286 7.37 6.20 14.65
CA ASN A 286 8.71 6.06 15.21
C ASN A 286 8.95 4.61 15.68
N MET A 287 9.98 3.97 15.15
CA MET A 287 10.39 2.61 15.54
C MET A 287 10.62 2.47 17.06
N ASN A 288 11.11 3.52 17.74
CA ASN A 288 11.31 3.51 19.18
C ASN A 288 10.00 3.52 20.00
N SER A 289 8.88 3.88 19.36
CA SER A 289 7.56 3.86 20.00
C SER A 289 6.85 2.51 19.86
N ILE A 290 7.44 1.55 19.15
CA ILE A 290 6.84 0.24 18.94
C ILE A 290 6.74 -0.47 20.28
N GLN A 291 5.51 -0.89 20.58
CA GLN A 291 5.19 -1.85 21.62
C GLN A 291 4.62 -3.09 20.94
N ALA A 292 5.12 -4.25 21.29
CA ALA A 292 4.61 -5.49 20.73
C ALA A 292 4.56 -6.59 21.79
N LYS A 293 3.66 -7.54 21.57
CA LYS A 293 3.59 -8.81 22.30
C LYS A 293 3.41 -9.91 21.29
N GLY A 294 3.95 -11.07 21.59
CA GLY A 294 3.81 -12.20 20.68
C GLY A 294 4.31 -13.48 21.29
N GLU A 295 4.08 -14.53 20.54
CA GLU A 295 4.57 -15.86 20.78
C GLU A 295 5.41 -16.33 19.59
N ALA A 296 6.42 -17.12 19.86
CA ALA A 296 7.25 -17.75 18.86
C ALA A 296 7.50 -19.20 19.22
N ALA A 297 7.35 -20.08 18.23
CA ALA A 297 7.66 -21.49 18.38
C ALA A 297 8.58 -21.94 17.26
N LEU A 298 9.57 -22.73 17.62
CA LEU A 298 10.50 -23.35 16.72
C LEU A 298 10.34 -24.85 16.82
N VAL A 299 10.15 -25.52 15.67
CA VAL A 299 9.90 -26.95 15.59
C VAL A 299 10.74 -27.58 14.49
N HIS A 300 10.93 -28.89 14.56
CA HIS A 300 11.65 -29.70 13.58
C HIS A 300 13.10 -29.20 13.33
N GLY A 301 13.77 -28.72 14.37
CA GLY A 301 15.13 -28.21 14.26
C GLY A 301 16.18 -29.24 14.74
N ASP A 302 17.33 -29.27 14.04
CA ASP A 302 18.58 -29.81 14.54
C ASP A 302 19.44 -28.61 14.99
N LEU A 303 19.05 -27.98 16.10
CA LEU A 303 19.68 -26.73 16.52
C LEU A 303 20.89 -27.01 17.41
N VAL A 304 22.06 -26.88 16.84
CA VAL A 304 23.32 -26.92 17.58
C VAL A 304 23.67 -25.54 18.15
N GLU A 305 23.27 -24.49 17.42
CA GLU A 305 23.42 -23.10 17.85
C GLU A 305 22.13 -22.34 17.49
N ILE A 306 21.42 -21.80 18.47
CA ILE A 306 20.30 -20.92 18.24
C ILE A 306 20.84 -19.48 18.23
N PRO A 307 20.96 -18.78 17.09
CA PRO A 307 21.45 -17.40 17.07
C PRO A 307 20.48 -16.41 17.74
N LEU A 308 19.20 -16.76 17.87
CA LEU A 308 18.28 -16.06 18.78
C LEU A 308 18.78 -16.07 20.23
N PHE A 309 19.55 -17.08 20.62
CA PHE A 309 20.22 -17.19 21.89
C PHE A 309 21.70 -16.81 21.84
N GLY A 310 22.32 -16.63 20.66
CA GLY A 310 23.69 -16.07 20.59
C GLY A 310 23.76 -14.72 21.30
N PHE A 311 22.78 -13.91 21.11
CA PHE A 311 22.58 -12.64 21.83
C PHE A 311 22.13 -12.86 23.30
N LEU A 312 21.18 -13.76 23.56
CA LEU A 312 20.77 -14.18 24.88
C LEU A 312 21.76 -15.16 25.50
N GLY A 313 22.46 -15.97 24.70
CA GLY A 313 23.48 -16.93 25.14
C GLY A 313 24.71 -16.24 25.72
N GLU A 314 25.18 -15.15 25.12
CA GLU A 314 26.21 -14.30 25.74
C GLU A 314 25.71 -13.66 27.03
N ALA A 315 24.48 -13.15 27.06
CA ALA A 315 23.89 -12.60 28.28
C ALA A 315 23.67 -13.67 29.36
N LEU A 316 23.17 -14.86 29.01
CA LEU A 316 22.90 -15.95 29.95
C LEU A 316 24.16 -16.72 30.35
N SER A 317 25.17 -16.86 29.49
CA SER A 317 26.45 -17.51 29.85
C SER A 317 27.21 -16.75 30.94
N ASN A 318 26.99 -15.44 31.04
CA ASN A 318 27.56 -14.62 32.09
C ASN A 318 26.86 -14.74 33.44
N TYR A 319 25.62 -15.27 33.46
CA TYR A 319 24.81 -15.37 34.71
C TYR A 319 24.57 -16.81 35.19
N ILE A 320 24.73 -17.81 34.33
CA ILE A 320 24.48 -19.21 34.69
C ILE A 320 25.74 -20.05 34.43
N PRO A 321 26.53 -20.38 35.47
CA PRO A 321 27.70 -21.24 35.35
C PRO A 321 27.31 -22.62 34.78
N GLY A 322 27.98 -23.06 33.74
CA GLY A 322 27.73 -24.36 33.08
C GLY A 322 26.92 -24.33 31.81
N LEU A 323 26.33 -23.21 31.45
CA LEU A 323 25.53 -23.06 30.20
C LEU A 323 26.38 -23.23 28.92
N GLY A 324 27.70 -22.96 28.99
CA GLY A 324 28.64 -23.21 27.89
C GLY A 324 28.75 -24.70 27.50
N HIS A 325 28.41 -25.61 28.35
CA HIS A 325 28.35 -27.06 28.04
C HIS A 325 27.00 -27.48 27.44
N LEU A 326 25.97 -26.65 27.52
CA LEU A 326 24.63 -26.92 26.96
C LEU A 326 24.54 -26.59 25.47
N ILE A 327 25.52 -25.89 24.91
CA ILE A 327 25.58 -25.44 23.51
C ILE A 327 25.67 -26.61 22.52
N ASN A 328 26.02 -27.82 22.98
CA ASN A 328 26.13 -29.02 22.15
C ASN A 328 24.86 -29.89 22.05
N TYR A 329 23.74 -29.45 22.65
CA TYR A 329 22.52 -30.25 22.64
C TYR A 329 21.61 -29.85 21.49
N LYS A 330 21.14 -30.84 20.73
CA LYS A 330 20.17 -30.65 19.67
C LYS A 330 18.82 -30.33 20.29
N ILE A 331 18.37 -29.10 20.09
CA ILE A 331 17.02 -28.67 20.46
C ILE A 331 16.12 -28.93 19.29
N SER A 332 15.08 -29.75 19.49
CA SER A 332 14.09 -30.10 18.47
C SER A 332 12.87 -29.19 18.50
N ARG A 333 12.61 -28.54 19.65
CA ARG A 333 11.50 -27.61 19.84
C ARG A 333 11.91 -26.52 20.83
N ALA A 334 11.52 -25.30 20.57
CA ALA A 334 11.58 -24.21 21.54
C ALA A 334 10.36 -23.31 21.35
N ASP A 335 9.81 -22.82 22.43
CA ASP A 335 8.71 -21.85 22.44
C ASP A 335 8.94 -20.78 23.49
N CYS A 336 8.47 -19.58 23.23
CA CYS A 336 8.52 -18.47 24.15
C CYS A 336 7.45 -17.43 23.85
N ASP A 337 7.03 -16.75 24.91
CA ASP A 337 6.35 -15.47 24.80
C ASP A 337 7.39 -14.36 24.77
N PHE A 338 7.12 -13.30 24.03
CA PHE A 338 8.00 -12.14 23.98
C PHE A 338 7.23 -10.83 24.04
N SER A 339 7.90 -9.80 24.50
CA SER A 339 7.41 -8.42 24.41
C SER A 339 8.51 -7.51 23.88
N ILE A 340 8.09 -6.48 23.15
CA ILE A 340 8.98 -5.42 22.65
C ILE A 340 8.52 -4.10 23.25
N GLU A 341 9.40 -3.42 23.94
CA GLU A 341 9.16 -2.11 24.53
C GLU A 341 10.44 -1.27 24.46
N LYS A 342 10.35 -0.03 23.98
CA LYS A 342 11.49 0.92 23.87
C LYS A 342 12.72 0.33 23.17
N GLY A 343 12.50 -0.50 22.15
CA GLY A 343 13.58 -1.17 21.41
C GLY A 343 14.21 -2.38 22.11
N TYR A 344 13.73 -2.77 23.29
CA TYR A 344 14.17 -3.97 24.00
C TYR A 344 13.19 -5.12 23.77
N VAL A 345 13.73 -6.30 23.50
CA VAL A 345 12.97 -7.54 23.45
C VAL A 345 13.14 -8.25 24.80
N ARG A 346 12.04 -8.62 25.41
CA ARG A 346 12.01 -9.44 26.63
C ARG A 346 11.29 -10.73 26.32
N THR A 347 11.83 -11.84 26.77
CA THR A 347 11.18 -13.14 26.67
C THR A 347 10.70 -13.59 28.03
N SER A 348 9.58 -14.26 28.07
CA SER A 348 9.02 -14.95 29.23
C SER A 348 8.53 -16.33 28.81
N ASN A 349 8.32 -17.21 29.75
CA ASN A 349 7.82 -18.57 29.52
C ASN A 349 8.64 -19.33 28.48
N PHE A 350 9.97 -19.17 28.51
CA PHE A 350 10.83 -19.89 27.60
C PHE A 350 10.86 -21.37 27.95
N ALA A 351 10.55 -22.21 26.96
CA ALA A 351 10.67 -23.64 27.04
C ALA A 351 11.46 -24.18 25.84
N ALA A 352 12.44 -25.05 26.08
CA ALA A 352 13.17 -25.73 25.03
C ALA A 352 13.29 -27.22 25.35
N GLN A 353 13.04 -28.04 24.34
CA GLN A 353 13.08 -29.47 24.42
C GLN A 353 14.06 -30.05 23.40
N GLY A 354 14.98 -30.86 23.86
CA GLY A 354 15.92 -31.64 23.05
C GLY A 354 15.76 -33.13 23.26
N SER A 355 16.58 -33.91 22.57
CA SER A 355 16.56 -35.37 22.66
C SER A 355 16.80 -35.91 24.05
N ASN A 356 17.54 -35.19 24.92
CA ASN A 356 17.96 -35.64 26.26
C ASN A 356 17.82 -34.54 27.31
N MET A 357 17.16 -33.42 27.03
CA MET A 357 17.07 -32.29 27.93
C MET A 357 15.81 -31.46 27.70
N SER A 358 15.23 -30.94 28.77
CA SER A 358 14.27 -29.82 28.72
C SER A 358 14.83 -28.66 29.57
N LEU A 359 14.60 -27.45 29.06
CA LEU A 359 14.96 -26.21 29.74
C LEU A 359 13.72 -25.35 29.86
N GLU A 360 13.41 -24.86 31.03
CA GLU A 360 12.32 -23.94 31.28
C GLU A 360 12.86 -22.72 32.02
N GLY A 361 12.40 -21.52 31.64
CA GLY A 361 12.81 -20.27 32.26
C GLY A 361 11.73 -19.21 32.14
N GLY A 362 11.68 -18.30 33.09
CA GLY A 362 10.73 -17.18 33.10
C GLY A 362 11.40 -15.90 33.60
#